data_bf1d1919e3fd4612404fe7a3466d8061
#
_entry.id   bf1d1919e3fd4612404fe7a3466d8061
#
_cell.length_a   1.000
_cell.length_b   1.000
_cell.length_c   1.000
_cell.angle_alpha   90.00
_cell.angle_beta   90.00
_cell.angle_gamma   90.00
#
_symmetry.space_group_name_H-M   'P 1'
#
loop_
_entity.id
_entity.type
_entity.pdbx_description
1 polymer ?
#
loop_
_entity_poly.entity_id
_entity_poly.type
_entity_poly.pdbx_seq_one_letter_code
_entity_poly.pdbx_strand_id
1 'polypeptide(L)'
;MLVVLHFYSLGYSPLQIALLFLFYEIFGVITNLVGGYLGARIGLNRTMNIGLALQVMALLMLTVPAEWLTVVWVMAAQAMSGVAKDLNKMSAKSSIKLLVPDAQQGALYRWVALLTGSKNALKGVGFFLGGGLLALFGFAGAVLVMALVLAAVWIASLFLLKKDLGKATAKPKFRELLSKSRRINILSGARMFLFGARDVWFVIALPVYLSSVFGWDFWMVGGFMACWIIGYGIVQSIAPTITGKGAGKVPGGTAAFGW
;
A
#
# COMPACT_ATOMS: atom_id res chain seq x y z
N MET A 1 7.50 8.48 2.06
CA MET A 1 8.11 9.78 1.70
C MET A 1 8.60 10.56 2.92
N LEU A 2 7.76 10.84 3.94
CA LEU A 2 8.17 11.53 5.17
C LEU A 2 9.48 10.96 5.77
N VAL A 3 9.51 9.64 6.03
CA VAL A 3 10.71 8.96 6.56
C VAL A 3 11.91 9.12 5.63
N VAL A 4 11.73 8.96 4.31
CA VAL A 4 12.82 9.10 3.32
C VAL A 4 13.44 10.49 3.38
N LEU A 5 12.62 11.54 3.29
CA LEU A 5 13.09 12.92 3.26
C LEU A 5 13.67 13.34 4.62
N HIS A 6 13.05 12.93 5.72
CA HIS A 6 13.56 13.24 7.07
C HIS A 6 14.93 12.61 7.32
N PHE A 7 15.10 11.31 7.05
CA PHE A 7 16.41 10.67 7.28
C PHE A 7 17.46 11.12 6.26
N TYR A 8 17.06 11.49 5.04
CA TYR A 8 17.97 12.14 4.11
C TYR A 8 18.47 13.49 4.62
N SER A 9 17.58 14.33 5.19
CA SER A 9 17.99 15.62 5.80
C SER A 9 18.88 15.46 7.03
N LEU A 10 18.85 14.30 7.71
CA LEU A 10 19.78 13.94 8.79
C LEU A 10 21.13 13.40 8.29
N GLY A 11 21.37 13.36 6.97
CA GLY A 11 22.64 12.92 6.39
C GLY A 11 22.75 11.42 6.10
N TYR A 12 21.66 10.66 6.19
CA TYR A 12 21.67 9.25 5.83
C TYR A 12 21.87 9.07 4.33
N SER A 13 22.74 8.12 3.94
CA SER A 13 22.93 7.77 2.54
C SER A 13 21.68 7.10 1.94
N PRO A 14 21.48 7.14 0.61
CA PRO A 14 20.35 6.47 -0.05
C PRO A 14 20.27 4.97 0.27
N LEU A 15 21.40 4.29 0.42
CA LEU A 15 21.44 2.88 0.78
C LEU A 15 20.93 2.66 2.22
N GLN A 16 21.35 3.47 3.17
CA GLN A 16 20.89 3.40 4.55
C GLN A 16 19.39 3.63 4.63
N ILE A 17 18.85 4.61 3.89
CA ILE A 17 17.42 4.86 3.79
C ILE A 17 16.69 3.65 3.17
N ALA A 18 17.24 3.04 2.13
CA ALA A 18 16.66 1.83 1.55
C ALA A 18 16.59 0.67 2.56
N LEU A 19 17.63 0.51 3.38
CA LEU A 19 17.65 -0.50 4.44
C LEU A 19 16.60 -0.27 5.53
N LEU A 20 16.24 0.98 5.84
CA LEU A 20 15.12 1.27 6.76
C LEU A 20 13.79 0.66 6.29
N PHE A 21 13.61 0.52 4.97
CA PHE A 21 12.40 -0.05 4.37
C PHE A 21 12.49 -1.56 4.10
N LEU A 22 13.65 -2.18 4.30
CA LEU A 22 13.85 -3.60 4.01
C LEU A 22 12.81 -4.48 4.74
N PHE A 23 12.61 -4.25 6.02
CA PHE A 23 11.63 -5.01 6.80
C PHE A 23 10.18 -4.68 6.43
N TYR A 24 9.90 -3.45 6.02
CA TYR A 24 8.59 -3.08 5.48
C TYR A 24 8.21 -3.96 4.28
N GLU A 25 9.13 -4.18 3.35
CA GLU A 25 8.87 -5.01 2.17
C GLU A 25 8.86 -6.51 2.50
N ILE A 26 9.83 -7.01 3.30
CA ILE A 26 9.89 -8.42 3.71
C ILE A 26 8.60 -8.82 4.45
N PHE A 27 8.22 -8.08 5.48
CA PHE A 27 7.00 -8.37 6.24
C PHE A 27 5.74 -8.14 5.41
N GLY A 28 5.75 -7.20 4.46
CA GLY A 28 4.70 -7.03 3.47
C GLY A 28 4.50 -8.27 2.60
N VAL A 29 5.58 -8.86 2.07
CA VAL A 29 5.53 -10.11 1.28
C VAL A 29 4.97 -11.26 2.11
N ILE A 30 5.49 -11.46 3.33
CA ILE A 30 5.00 -12.50 4.25
C ILE A 30 3.51 -12.31 4.53
N THR A 31 3.10 -11.09 4.82
CA THR A 31 1.69 -10.76 5.11
C THR A 31 0.78 -10.95 3.90
N ASN A 32 1.24 -10.66 2.69
CA ASN A 32 0.48 -10.96 1.47
C ASN A 32 0.21 -12.46 1.29
N LEU A 33 1.18 -13.30 1.64
CA LEU A 33 1.02 -14.76 1.60
C LEU A 33 0.03 -15.26 2.65
N VAL A 34 0.15 -14.78 3.88
CA VAL A 34 -0.63 -15.27 5.04
C VAL A 34 -1.97 -14.54 5.20
N GLY A 35 -2.07 -13.31 4.71
CA GLY A 35 -3.22 -12.42 4.93
C GLY A 35 -4.52 -12.96 4.37
N GLY A 36 -4.48 -13.65 3.21
CA GLY A 36 -5.66 -14.32 2.64
C GLY A 36 -6.21 -15.42 3.54
N TYR A 37 -5.30 -16.23 4.09
CA TYR A 37 -5.63 -17.26 5.07
C TYR A 37 -6.23 -16.65 6.35
N LEU A 38 -5.63 -15.58 6.85
CA LEU A 38 -6.09 -14.88 8.04
C LEU A 38 -7.48 -14.27 7.83
N GLY A 39 -7.68 -13.57 6.71
CA GLY A 39 -8.96 -12.96 6.34
C GLY A 39 -10.10 -13.98 6.22
N ALA A 40 -9.83 -15.14 5.62
CA ALA A 40 -10.80 -16.22 5.52
C ALA A 40 -11.12 -16.86 6.88
N ARG A 41 -10.17 -16.87 7.82
CA ARG A 41 -10.34 -17.50 9.13
C ARG A 41 -11.05 -16.62 10.16
N ILE A 42 -10.70 -15.32 10.21
CA ILE A 42 -11.23 -14.38 11.22
C ILE A 42 -12.20 -13.35 10.68
N GLY A 43 -12.33 -13.26 9.34
CA GLY A 43 -13.15 -12.28 8.63
C GLY A 43 -12.34 -11.10 8.09
N LEU A 44 -12.73 -10.59 6.92
CA LEU A 44 -11.99 -9.53 6.22
C LEU A 44 -12.03 -8.20 6.98
N ASN A 45 -13.18 -7.83 7.55
CA ASN A 45 -13.31 -6.58 8.29
C ASN A 45 -12.53 -6.60 9.61
N ARG A 46 -12.47 -7.76 10.29
CA ARG A 46 -11.59 -7.90 11.47
C ARG A 46 -10.12 -7.79 11.09
N THR A 47 -9.72 -8.45 10.01
CA THR A 47 -8.34 -8.36 9.50
C THR A 47 -7.98 -6.94 9.12
N MET A 48 -8.89 -6.18 8.50
CA MET A 48 -8.70 -4.77 8.18
C MET A 48 -8.56 -3.90 9.43
N ASN A 49 -9.40 -4.10 10.45
CA ASN A 49 -9.31 -3.38 11.71
C ASN A 49 -8.00 -3.66 12.46
N ILE A 50 -7.51 -4.90 12.45
CA ILE A 50 -6.18 -5.25 12.97
C ILE A 50 -5.10 -4.49 12.19
N GLY A 51 -5.19 -4.45 10.86
CA GLY A 51 -4.27 -3.69 10.03
C GLY A 51 -4.29 -2.19 10.33
N LEU A 52 -5.47 -1.58 10.54
CA LEU A 52 -5.57 -0.16 10.92
C LEU A 52 -4.94 0.10 12.30
N ALA A 53 -5.22 -0.75 13.30
CA ALA A 53 -4.61 -0.65 14.63
C ALA A 53 -3.08 -0.73 14.56
N LEU A 54 -2.53 -1.71 13.84
CA LEU A 54 -1.09 -1.86 13.64
C LEU A 54 -0.48 -0.63 12.95
N GLN A 55 -1.18 -0.03 11.98
CA GLN A 55 -0.69 1.18 11.32
C GLN A 55 -0.66 2.39 12.24
N VAL A 56 -1.68 2.57 13.09
CA VAL A 56 -1.69 3.61 14.12
C VAL A 56 -0.52 3.41 15.09
N MET A 57 -0.30 2.18 15.56
CA MET A 57 0.83 1.86 16.45
C MET A 57 2.18 2.14 15.77
N ALA A 58 2.34 1.74 14.50
CA ALA A 58 3.56 1.99 13.73
C ALA A 58 3.85 3.50 13.58
N LEU A 59 2.82 4.32 13.35
CA LEU A 59 2.97 5.76 13.31
C LEU A 59 3.35 6.33 14.69
N LEU A 60 2.68 5.90 15.75
CA LEU A 60 3.01 6.36 17.12
C LEU A 60 4.44 5.97 17.52
N MET A 61 4.96 4.83 17.09
CA MET A 61 6.37 4.48 17.29
C MET A 61 7.35 5.49 16.68
N LEU A 62 6.95 6.21 15.64
CA LEU A 62 7.80 7.22 15.00
C LEU A 62 7.67 8.61 15.61
N THR A 63 6.78 8.82 16.60
CA THR A 63 6.61 10.11 17.30
C THR A 63 7.52 10.25 18.52
N VAL A 64 8.31 9.24 18.84
CA VAL A 64 9.26 9.29 19.97
C VAL A 64 10.33 10.35 19.76
N PRO A 65 11.00 10.84 20.84
CA PRO A 65 12.10 11.78 20.73
C PRO A 65 13.20 11.29 19.78
N ALA A 66 13.90 12.22 19.13
CA ALA A 66 14.92 11.92 18.11
C ALA A 66 16.02 10.96 18.62
N GLU A 67 16.35 11.02 19.91
CA GLU A 67 17.32 10.15 20.58
C GLU A 67 16.95 8.66 20.52
N TRP A 68 15.65 8.36 20.45
CA TRP A 68 15.11 7.00 20.42
C TRP A 68 14.84 6.51 19.00
N LEU A 69 14.88 7.41 18.00
CA LEU A 69 14.71 7.07 16.59
C LEU A 69 15.94 6.35 16.01
N THR A 70 16.38 5.29 16.68
CA THR A 70 17.47 4.44 16.17
C THR A 70 17.06 3.71 14.90
N VAL A 71 18.02 3.30 14.09
CA VAL A 71 17.77 2.51 12.85
C VAL A 71 16.89 1.29 13.13
N VAL A 72 17.20 0.55 14.20
CA VAL A 72 16.45 -0.66 14.58
C VAL A 72 15.01 -0.32 14.95
N TRP A 73 14.78 0.77 15.70
CA TRP A 73 13.44 1.22 16.07
C TRP A 73 12.60 1.59 14.86
N VAL A 74 13.18 2.37 13.94
CA VAL A 74 12.52 2.76 12.68
C VAL A 74 12.24 1.54 11.81
N MET A 75 13.17 0.59 11.70
CA MET A 75 12.96 -0.67 10.98
C MET A 75 11.82 -1.49 11.59
N ALA A 76 11.69 -1.53 12.91
CA ALA A 76 10.57 -2.21 13.59
C ALA A 76 9.23 -1.52 13.29
N ALA A 77 9.17 -0.19 13.37
CA ALA A 77 7.97 0.57 12.99
C ALA A 77 7.60 0.36 11.52
N GLN A 78 8.58 0.34 10.61
CA GLN A 78 8.37 0.06 9.18
C GLN A 78 7.91 -1.39 8.94
N ALA A 79 8.45 -2.36 9.65
CA ALA A 79 7.97 -3.76 9.59
C ALA A 79 6.49 -3.85 9.95
N MET A 80 6.08 -3.23 11.05
CA MET A 80 4.68 -3.18 11.49
C MET A 80 3.79 -2.47 10.46
N SER A 81 4.26 -1.36 9.88
CA SER A 81 3.56 -0.64 8.82
C SER A 81 3.42 -1.49 7.54
N GLY A 82 4.42 -2.30 7.18
CA GLY A 82 4.37 -3.25 6.07
C GLY A 82 3.27 -4.30 6.26
N VAL A 83 3.21 -4.91 7.45
CA VAL A 83 2.13 -5.84 7.83
C VAL A 83 0.76 -5.16 7.73
N ALA A 84 0.62 -4.00 8.33
CA ALA A 84 -0.62 -3.22 8.36
C ALA A 84 -1.14 -2.89 6.95
N LYS A 85 -0.25 -2.39 6.09
CA LYS A 85 -0.54 -2.06 4.68
C LYS A 85 -1.12 -3.25 3.92
N ASP A 86 -0.48 -4.40 4.04
CA ASP A 86 -0.86 -5.54 3.22
C ASP A 86 -2.09 -6.28 3.77
N LEU A 87 -2.33 -6.28 5.08
CA LEU A 87 -3.61 -6.72 5.66
C LEU A 87 -4.77 -5.87 5.14
N ASN A 88 -4.66 -4.55 5.16
CA ASN A 88 -5.69 -3.64 4.67
C ASN A 88 -5.93 -3.78 3.17
N LYS A 89 -4.86 -3.85 2.37
CA LYS A 89 -4.91 -4.01 0.91
C LYS A 89 -5.59 -5.33 0.51
N MET A 90 -5.22 -6.42 1.18
CA MET A 90 -5.79 -7.73 0.92
C MET A 90 -7.26 -7.77 1.33
N SER A 91 -7.62 -7.30 2.52
CA SER A 91 -8.99 -7.26 3.00
C SER A 91 -9.89 -6.45 2.06
N ALA A 92 -9.49 -5.24 1.66
CA ALA A 92 -10.26 -4.40 0.74
C ALA A 92 -10.51 -5.08 -0.62
N LYS A 93 -9.47 -5.69 -1.23
CA LYS A 93 -9.63 -6.40 -2.51
C LYS A 93 -10.51 -7.63 -2.42
N SER A 94 -10.37 -8.39 -1.34
CA SER A 94 -11.19 -9.60 -1.13
C SER A 94 -12.65 -9.25 -0.83
N SER A 95 -12.92 -8.13 -0.16
CA SER A 95 -14.29 -7.65 0.10
C SER A 95 -15.03 -7.33 -1.20
N ILE A 96 -14.38 -6.70 -2.18
CA ILE A 96 -15.01 -6.44 -3.49
C ILE A 96 -15.41 -7.75 -4.18
N LYS A 97 -14.53 -8.76 -4.14
CA LYS A 97 -14.82 -10.05 -4.75
C LYS A 97 -16.07 -10.74 -4.15
N LEU A 98 -16.35 -10.50 -2.88
CA LEU A 98 -17.52 -11.04 -2.20
C LEU A 98 -18.81 -10.25 -2.48
N LEU A 99 -18.68 -8.97 -2.83
CA LEU A 99 -19.82 -8.09 -3.08
C LEU A 99 -20.29 -8.13 -4.53
N VAL A 100 -19.45 -8.61 -5.46
CA VAL A 100 -19.80 -8.72 -6.89
C VAL A 100 -20.19 -10.17 -7.21
N PRO A 101 -21.39 -10.42 -7.79
CA PRO A 101 -21.80 -11.77 -8.19
C PRO A 101 -20.84 -12.43 -9.18
N ASP A 102 -20.61 -13.73 -9.05
CA ASP A 102 -19.66 -14.50 -9.88
C ASP A 102 -19.97 -14.44 -11.38
N ALA A 103 -21.25 -14.26 -11.75
CA ALA A 103 -21.69 -14.13 -13.15
C ALA A 103 -21.27 -12.80 -13.81
N GLN A 104 -20.80 -11.80 -13.03
CA GLN A 104 -20.49 -10.45 -13.53
C GLN A 104 -18.97 -10.16 -13.55
N GLN A 105 -18.20 -10.95 -14.27
CA GLN A 105 -16.73 -10.79 -14.36
C GLN A 105 -16.28 -9.39 -14.84
N GLY A 106 -17.03 -8.78 -15.75
CA GLY A 106 -16.75 -7.41 -16.21
C GLY A 106 -16.98 -6.34 -15.15
N ALA A 107 -18.00 -6.50 -14.32
CA ALA A 107 -18.23 -5.63 -13.17
C ALA A 107 -17.10 -5.79 -12.13
N LEU A 108 -16.68 -7.02 -11.85
CA LEU A 108 -15.54 -7.28 -10.96
C LEU A 108 -14.25 -6.61 -11.47
N TYR A 109 -13.96 -6.73 -12.76
CA TYR A 109 -12.79 -6.07 -13.38
C TYR A 109 -12.86 -4.54 -13.22
N ARG A 110 -14.01 -3.94 -13.50
CA ARG A 110 -14.24 -2.49 -13.35
C ARG A 110 -14.04 -2.02 -11.90
N TRP A 111 -14.64 -2.72 -10.93
CA TRP A 111 -14.50 -2.37 -9.53
C TRP A 111 -13.06 -2.52 -9.01
N VAL A 112 -12.36 -3.57 -9.40
CA VAL A 112 -10.95 -3.76 -9.04
C VAL A 112 -10.05 -2.70 -9.67
N ALA A 113 -10.30 -2.31 -10.93
CA ALA A 113 -9.55 -1.26 -11.60
C ALA A 113 -9.81 0.11 -10.94
N LEU A 114 -11.07 0.44 -10.65
CA LEU A 114 -11.45 1.67 -9.96
C LEU A 114 -10.82 1.75 -8.57
N LEU A 115 -10.91 0.68 -7.76
CA LEU A 115 -10.28 0.63 -6.44
C LEU A 115 -8.76 0.81 -6.55
N THR A 116 -8.12 0.17 -7.51
CA THR A 116 -6.67 0.23 -7.65
C THR A 116 -6.22 1.60 -8.15
N GLY A 117 -6.92 2.18 -9.11
CA GLY A 117 -6.64 3.50 -9.65
C GLY A 117 -6.89 4.61 -8.63
N SER A 118 -8.04 4.61 -7.94
CA SER A 118 -8.33 5.58 -6.88
C SER A 118 -7.32 5.50 -5.73
N LYS A 119 -6.91 4.29 -5.34
CA LYS A 119 -5.84 4.11 -4.34
C LYS A 119 -4.52 4.74 -4.79
N ASN A 120 -4.15 4.59 -6.07
CA ASN A 120 -2.92 5.20 -6.58
C ASN A 120 -3.05 6.72 -6.66
N ALA A 121 -4.19 7.26 -7.09
CA ALA A 121 -4.45 8.69 -7.07
C ALA A 121 -4.37 9.26 -5.64
N LEU A 122 -5.02 8.61 -4.66
CA LEU A 122 -4.93 8.99 -3.25
C LEU A 122 -3.51 8.87 -2.69
N LYS A 123 -2.70 7.91 -3.16
CA LYS A 123 -1.29 7.83 -2.80
C LYS A 123 -0.53 9.07 -3.31
N GLY A 124 -0.83 9.56 -4.51
CA GLY A 124 -0.27 10.80 -5.05
C GLY A 124 -0.63 12.01 -4.18
N VAL A 125 -1.91 12.17 -3.83
CA VAL A 125 -2.35 13.21 -2.87
C VAL A 125 -1.60 13.08 -1.55
N GLY A 126 -1.40 11.86 -1.07
CA GLY A 126 -0.63 11.57 0.16
C GLY A 126 0.84 12.00 0.08
N PHE A 127 1.47 11.95 -1.09
CA PHE A 127 2.83 12.49 -1.28
C PHE A 127 2.86 14.00 -1.09
N PHE A 128 1.90 14.72 -1.70
CA PHE A 128 1.79 16.15 -1.56
C PHE A 128 1.48 16.57 -0.12
N LEU A 129 0.45 15.98 0.49
CA LEU A 129 0.10 16.23 1.89
C LEU A 129 1.25 15.88 2.85
N GLY A 130 1.98 14.79 2.58
CA GLY A 130 3.14 14.40 3.37
C GLY A 130 4.25 15.44 3.33
N GLY A 131 4.56 16.01 2.17
CA GLY A 131 5.51 17.11 2.02
C GLY A 131 5.05 18.35 2.80
N GLY A 132 3.78 18.72 2.66
CA GLY A 132 3.19 19.86 3.36
C GLY A 132 3.17 19.70 4.87
N LEU A 133 2.75 18.55 5.36
CA LEU A 133 2.75 18.27 6.81
C LEU A 133 4.17 18.32 7.40
N LEU A 134 5.16 17.78 6.66
CA LEU A 134 6.56 17.83 7.07
C LEU A 134 7.08 19.27 7.18
N ALA A 135 6.73 20.11 6.19
CA ALA A 135 7.15 21.52 6.17
C ALA A 135 6.49 22.35 7.29
N LEU A 136 5.21 22.06 7.62
CA LEU A 136 4.44 22.84 8.61
C LEU A 136 4.66 22.38 10.05
N PHE A 137 4.71 21.08 10.29
CA PHE A 137 4.70 20.50 11.64
C PHE A 137 5.99 19.75 12.01
N GLY A 138 6.96 19.70 11.11
CA GLY A 138 8.13 18.83 11.27
C GLY A 138 7.77 17.35 11.25
N PHE A 139 8.77 16.49 11.47
CA PHE A 139 8.59 15.04 11.34
C PHE A 139 7.63 14.45 12.38
N ALA A 140 7.88 14.69 13.67
CA ALA A 140 7.07 14.13 14.75
C ALA A 140 5.62 14.65 14.70
N GLY A 141 5.43 15.96 14.46
CA GLY A 141 4.10 16.56 14.34
C GLY A 141 3.32 16.02 13.14
N ALA A 142 3.95 15.90 11.98
CA ALA A 142 3.34 15.33 10.79
C ALA A 142 2.88 13.88 11.01
N VAL A 143 3.74 13.05 11.61
CA VAL A 143 3.42 11.65 11.91
C VAL A 143 2.31 11.55 12.95
N LEU A 144 2.31 12.42 13.97
CA LEU A 144 1.24 12.46 14.99
C LEU A 144 -0.12 12.83 14.37
N VAL A 145 -0.17 13.85 13.52
CA VAL A 145 -1.41 14.22 12.80
C VAL A 145 -1.93 13.03 11.97
N MET A 146 -1.04 12.36 11.25
CA MET A 146 -1.43 11.17 10.49
C MET A 146 -1.94 10.04 11.37
N ALA A 147 -1.32 9.81 12.54
CA ALA A 147 -1.75 8.80 13.49
C ALA A 147 -3.14 9.11 14.05
N LEU A 148 -3.42 10.37 14.43
CA LEU A 148 -4.71 10.80 14.97
C LEU A 148 -5.84 10.67 13.94
N VAL A 149 -5.61 11.13 12.70
CA VAL A 149 -6.59 10.98 11.61
C VAL A 149 -6.88 9.50 11.34
N LEU A 150 -5.85 8.66 11.28
CA LEU A 150 -6.02 7.24 11.05
C LEU A 150 -6.70 6.54 12.23
N ALA A 151 -6.42 6.95 13.46
CA ALA A 151 -7.10 6.44 14.67
C ALA A 151 -8.60 6.77 14.64
N ALA A 152 -8.98 7.97 14.21
CA ALA A 152 -10.39 8.34 14.01
C ALA A 152 -11.08 7.44 12.96
N VAL A 153 -10.41 7.19 11.83
CA VAL A 153 -10.91 6.25 10.80
C VAL A 153 -11.02 4.83 11.36
N TRP A 154 -10.04 4.37 12.13
CA TRP A 154 -10.08 3.06 12.77
C TRP A 154 -11.25 2.92 13.73
N ILE A 155 -11.45 3.90 14.62
CA ILE A 155 -12.57 3.94 15.56
C ILE A 155 -13.90 3.91 14.78
N ALA A 156 -14.06 4.77 13.77
CA ALA A 156 -15.25 4.76 12.93
C ALA A 156 -15.49 3.39 12.26
N SER A 157 -14.43 2.72 11.80
CA SER A 157 -14.55 1.41 11.16
C SER A 157 -15.00 0.31 12.13
N LEU A 158 -14.67 0.40 13.41
CA LEU A 158 -15.13 -0.56 14.43
C LEU A 158 -16.64 -0.53 14.61
N PHE A 159 -17.26 0.64 14.45
CA PHE A 159 -18.71 0.80 14.59
C PHE A 159 -19.47 0.56 13.27
N LEU A 160 -18.91 0.95 12.14
CA LEU A 160 -19.59 0.92 10.84
C LEU A 160 -19.50 -0.43 10.12
N LEU A 161 -18.47 -1.23 10.35
CA LEU A 161 -18.22 -2.44 9.57
C LEU A 161 -18.75 -3.70 10.25
N LYS A 162 -19.46 -4.52 9.49
CA LYS A 162 -19.96 -5.83 9.96
C LYS A 162 -18.78 -6.78 10.25
N LYS A 163 -18.75 -7.38 11.44
CA LYS A 163 -17.61 -8.17 11.96
C LYS A 163 -17.30 -9.43 11.14
N ASP A 164 -18.27 -10.09 10.54
CA ASP A 164 -18.13 -11.44 9.96
C ASP A 164 -18.09 -11.48 8.42
N LEU A 165 -17.90 -10.33 7.75
CA LEU A 165 -17.78 -10.29 6.29
C LEU A 165 -16.57 -11.14 5.84
N GLY A 166 -16.83 -12.07 4.92
CA GLY A 166 -15.80 -12.88 4.27
C GLY A 166 -15.19 -14.00 5.13
N LYS A 167 -15.79 -14.30 6.29
CA LYS A 167 -15.39 -15.45 7.10
C LYS A 167 -15.83 -16.74 6.40
N ALA A 168 -14.87 -17.60 6.06
CA ALA A 168 -15.17 -18.86 5.40
C ALA A 168 -15.87 -19.84 6.36
N THR A 169 -16.89 -20.56 5.86
CA THR A 169 -17.57 -21.62 6.61
C THR A 169 -16.62 -22.80 6.89
N ALA A 170 -15.79 -23.18 5.90
CA ALA A 170 -14.72 -24.14 6.07
C ALA A 170 -13.40 -23.40 6.28
N LYS A 171 -12.71 -23.67 7.40
CA LYS A 171 -11.42 -23.02 7.70
C LYS A 171 -10.36 -23.48 6.71
N PRO A 172 -9.73 -22.60 5.93
CA PRO A 172 -8.69 -22.99 4.99
C PRO A 172 -7.50 -23.60 5.75
N LYS A 173 -6.84 -24.59 5.12
CA LYS A 173 -5.63 -25.20 5.68
C LYS A 173 -4.42 -24.36 5.31
N PHE A 174 -3.45 -24.24 6.21
CA PHE A 174 -2.20 -23.49 5.95
C PHE A 174 -1.43 -24.02 4.72
N ARG A 175 -1.55 -25.31 4.43
CA ARG A 175 -0.95 -25.94 3.25
C ARG A 175 -1.50 -25.42 1.90
N GLU A 176 -2.61 -24.69 1.92
CA GLU A 176 -3.26 -24.14 0.71
C GLU A 176 -2.88 -22.67 0.43
N LEU A 177 -1.87 -22.14 1.11
CA LEU A 177 -1.34 -20.80 0.92
C LEU A 177 -0.78 -20.57 -0.48
N LEU A 178 -0.09 -21.54 -1.04
CA LEU A 178 0.41 -21.47 -2.40
C LEU A 178 -0.63 -22.04 -3.37
N SER A 179 -0.74 -21.41 -4.55
CA SER A 179 -1.65 -21.91 -5.58
C SER A 179 -1.25 -23.31 -6.05
N LYS A 180 -2.23 -24.16 -6.28
CA LYS A 180 -2.01 -25.48 -6.92
C LYS A 180 -1.51 -25.36 -8.37
N SER A 181 -1.68 -24.20 -9.00
CA SER A 181 -1.22 -23.90 -10.35
C SER A 181 0.21 -23.39 -10.37
N ARG A 182 1.13 -24.15 -10.98
CA ARG A 182 2.53 -23.71 -11.18
C ARG A 182 2.62 -22.38 -11.95
N ARG A 183 1.73 -22.15 -12.92
CA ARG A 183 1.70 -20.90 -13.71
C ARG A 183 1.40 -19.69 -12.85
N ILE A 184 0.45 -19.81 -11.92
CA ILE A 184 0.12 -18.73 -10.98
C ILE A 184 1.29 -18.45 -10.05
N ASN A 185 1.98 -19.46 -9.54
CA ASN A 185 3.12 -19.28 -8.65
C ASN A 185 4.30 -18.60 -9.35
N ILE A 186 4.60 -18.98 -10.62
CA ILE A 186 5.63 -18.31 -11.43
C ILE A 186 5.26 -16.85 -11.69
N LEU A 187 4.02 -16.56 -12.08
CA LEU A 187 3.55 -15.19 -12.30
C LEU A 187 3.63 -14.35 -11.02
N SER A 188 3.29 -14.93 -9.88
CA SER A 188 3.38 -14.26 -8.57
C SER A 188 4.82 -13.93 -8.22
N GLY A 189 5.76 -14.85 -8.45
CA GLY A 189 7.19 -14.60 -8.27
C GLY A 189 7.73 -13.50 -9.19
N ALA A 190 7.43 -13.57 -10.49
CA ALA A 190 7.84 -12.54 -11.45
C ALA A 190 7.31 -11.14 -11.06
N ARG A 191 6.05 -11.06 -10.64
CA ARG A 191 5.45 -9.79 -10.17
C ARG A 191 6.11 -9.26 -8.90
N MET A 192 6.50 -10.13 -7.98
CA MET A 192 7.20 -9.72 -6.75
C MET A 192 8.49 -8.97 -7.09
N PHE A 193 9.34 -9.53 -7.96
CA PHE A 193 10.59 -8.88 -8.36
C PHE A 193 10.34 -7.59 -9.16
N LEU A 194 9.39 -7.58 -10.09
CA LEU A 194 9.05 -6.39 -10.89
C LEU A 194 8.58 -5.23 -10.00
N PHE A 195 7.69 -5.51 -9.04
CA PHE A 195 7.20 -4.46 -8.14
C PHE A 195 8.25 -4.01 -7.14
N GLY A 196 9.10 -4.93 -6.65
CA GLY A 196 10.21 -4.59 -5.78
C GLY A 196 11.21 -3.65 -6.48
N ALA A 197 11.62 -3.97 -7.70
CA ALA A 197 12.50 -3.12 -8.50
C ALA A 197 11.90 -1.73 -8.73
N ARG A 198 10.61 -1.66 -9.13
CA ARG A 198 9.91 -0.39 -9.31
C ARG A 198 9.91 0.47 -8.05
N ASP A 199 9.65 -0.13 -6.90
CA ASP A 199 9.52 0.62 -5.65
C ASP A 199 10.88 1.17 -5.17
N VAL A 200 11.99 0.45 -5.39
CA VAL A 200 13.34 0.95 -5.13
C VAL A 200 13.62 2.20 -5.97
N TRP A 201 13.36 2.16 -7.26
CA TRP A 201 13.62 3.30 -8.14
C TRP A 201 12.69 4.47 -7.87
N PHE A 202 11.39 4.22 -7.77
CA PHE A 202 10.39 5.29 -7.73
C PHE A 202 10.21 5.88 -6.33
N VAL A 203 10.23 5.05 -5.27
CA VAL A 203 9.92 5.53 -3.91
C VAL A 203 11.16 6.04 -3.19
N ILE A 204 12.35 5.54 -3.53
CA ILE A 204 13.60 5.87 -2.84
C ILE A 204 14.54 6.67 -3.75
N ALA A 205 14.98 6.09 -4.87
CA ALA A 205 16.02 6.69 -5.68
C ALA A 205 15.58 8.01 -6.31
N LEU A 206 14.38 8.08 -6.89
CA LEU A 206 13.90 9.27 -7.58
C LEU A 206 13.73 10.49 -6.65
N PRO A 207 13.06 10.42 -5.49
CA PRO A 207 12.97 11.57 -4.57
C PRO A 207 14.33 12.07 -4.09
N VAL A 208 15.25 11.15 -3.79
CA VAL A 208 16.61 11.52 -3.36
C VAL A 208 17.36 12.18 -4.51
N TYR A 209 17.27 11.65 -5.73
CA TYR A 209 17.90 12.23 -6.91
C TYR A 209 17.39 13.64 -7.21
N LEU A 210 16.07 13.87 -7.18
CA LEU A 210 15.47 15.18 -7.39
C LEU A 210 15.95 16.19 -6.34
N SER A 211 16.07 15.78 -5.09
CA SER A 211 16.56 16.65 -4.02
C SER A 211 18.06 16.88 -4.10
N SER A 212 18.89 15.84 -4.37
CA SER A 212 20.35 15.95 -4.32
C SER A 212 20.98 16.56 -5.57
N VAL A 213 20.43 16.26 -6.76
CA VAL A 213 21.01 16.71 -8.05
C VAL A 213 20.34 18.00 -8.54
N PHE A 214 19.01 18.11 -8.43
CA PHE A 214 18.27 19.29 -8.85
C PHE A 214 18.05 20.31 -7.74
N GLY A 215 18.39 19.99 -6.48
CA GLY A 215 18.19 20.89 -5.35
C GLY A 215 16.74 21.15 -5.01
N TRP A 216 15.81 20.27 -5.43
CA TRP A 216 14.39 20.45 -5.19
C TRP A 216 14.05 20.32 -3.70
N ASP A 217 13.21 21.24 -3.23
CA ASP A 217 12.66 21.19 -1.88
C ASP A 217 11.58 20.11 -1.73
N PHE A 218 11.09 19.93 -0.50
CA PHE A 218 10.08 18.92 -0.19
C PHE A 218 8.75 19.13 -0.94
N TRP A 219 8.38 20.38 -1.25
CA TRP A 219 7.16 20.70 -1.97
C TRP A 219 7.29 20.35 -3.45
N MET A 220 8.43 20.67 -4.06
CA MET A 220 8.70 20.36 -5.47
C MET A 220 8.76 18.84 -5.70
N VAL A 221 9.50 18.11 -4.86
CA VAL A 221 9.56 16.65 -4.92
C VAL A 221 8.18 16.05 -4.68
N GLY A 222 7.48 16.51 -3.65
CA GLY A 222 6.13 16.05 -3.31
C GLY A 222 5.12 16.31 -4.43
N GLY A 223 5.14 17.50 -5.01
CA GLY A 223 4.29 17.90 -6.13
C GLY A 223 4.52 17.04 -7.38
N PHE A 224 5.78 16.84 -7.76
CA PHE A 224 6.14 15.99 -8.91
C PHE A 224 5.65 14.56 -8.71
N MET A 225 5.96 13.95 -7.55
CA MET A 225 5.55 12.59 -7.22
C MET A 225 4.02 12.45 -7.19
N ALA A 226 3.33 13.48 -6.67
CA ALA A 226 1.88 13.52 -6.64
C ALA A 226 1.29 13.54 -8.05
N CYS A 227 1.73 14.46 -8.91
CA CYS A 227 1.26 14.58 -10.30
C CYS A 227 1.46 13.26 -11.07
N TRP A 228 2.64 12.65 -10.95
CA TRP A 228 2.95 11.38 -11.60
C TRP A 228 2.01 10.26 -11.15
N ILE A 229 1.86 10.06 -9.84
CA ILE A 229 1.05 8.97 -9.29
C ILE A 229 -0.45 9.22 -9.49
N ILE A 230 -0.93 10.45 -9.43
CA ILE A 230 -2.33 10.80 -9.73
C ILE A 230 -2.62 10.48 -11.20
N GLY A 231 -1.77 10.94 -12.12
CA GLY A 231 -1.88 10.64 -13.55
C GLY A 231 -1.92 9.13 -13.82
N TYR A 232 -1.00 8.39 -13.22
CA TYR A 232 -0.99 6.92 -13.29
C TYR A 232 -2.30 6.31 -12.74
N GLY A 233 -2.80 6.80 -11.61
CA GLY A 233 -4.05 6.34 -11.01
C GLY A 233 -5.27 6.61 -11.88
N ILE A 234 -5.33 7.77 -12.54
CA ILE A 234 -6.39 8.13 -13.50
C ILE A 234 -6.36 7.17 -14.69
N VAL A 235 -5.21 7.00 -15.34
CA VAL A 235 -5.05 6.07 -16.47
C VAL A 235 -5.49 4.66 -16.08
N GLN A 236 -5.09 4.19 -14.91
CA GLN A 236 -5.48 2.87 -14.41
C GLN A 236 -6.98 2.74 -14.14
N SER A 237 -7.65 3.79 -13.67
CA SER A 237 -9.09 3.81 -13.40
C SER A 237 -9.90 3.74 -14.70
N ILE A 238 -9.44 4.39 -15.77
CA ILE A 238 -10.11 4.42 -17.08
C ILE A 238 -9.70 3.25 -17.98
N ALA A 239 -8.67 2.48 -17.61
CA ALA A 239 -8.19 1.35 -18.38
C ALA A 239 -9.28 0.35 -18.82
N PRO A 240 -10.27 -0.02 -17.99
CA PRO A 240 -11.38 -0.88 -18.40
C PRO A 240 -12.23 -0.29 -19.54
N THR A 241 -12.38 1.03 -19.56
CA THR A 241 -13.14 1.73 -20.62
C THR A 241 -12.40 1.71 -21.94
N ILE A 242 -11.07 1.82 -21.90
CA ILE A 242 -10.20 1.85 -23.10
C ILE A 242 -9.93 0.42 -23.60
N THR A 243 -9.68 -0.53 -22.70
CA THR A 243 -9.29 -1.91 -23.06
C THR A 243 -10.46 -2.87 -23.15
N GLY A 244 -11.54 -2.61 -22.43
CA GLY A 244 -12.75 -3.43 -22.41
C GLY A 244 -13.74 -2.94 -23.46
N LYS A 245 -13.89 -3.66 -24.54
CA LYS A 245 -14.94 -3.39 -25.55
C LYS A 245 -16.33 -3.68 -24.96
N GLY A 246 -16.87 -2.71 -24.23
CA GLY A 246 -18.22 -2.77 -23.68
C GLY A 246 -18.30 -3.39 -22.27
N ALA A 247 -19.36 -3.00 -21.55
CA ALA A 247 -19.63 -3.48 -20.20
C ALA A 247 -19.75 -5.02 -20.20
N GLY A 248 -18.89 -5.66 -19.41
CA GLY A 248 -18.99 -7.09 -19.14
C GLY A 248 -17.91 -7.98 -19.73
N LYS A 249 -17.01 -7.50 -20.60
CA LYS A 249 -15.93 -8.32 -21.17
C LYS A 249 -14.56 -8.02 -20.56
N VAL A 250 -13.85 -9.08 -20.20
CA VAL A 250 -12.44 -8.99 -19.78
C VAL A 250 -11.58 -8.87 -21.05
N PRO A 251 -10.54 -8.01 -21.08
CA PRO A 251 -9.63 -7.88 -22.22
C PRO A 251 -8.99 -9.23 -22.56
N GLY A 252 -8.90 -9.56 -23.85
CA GLY A 252 -8.16 -10.73 -24.30
C GLY A 252 -6.65 -10.60 -24.02
N GLY A 253 -5.92 -11.73 -23.99
CA GLY A 253 -4.49 -11.76 -23.68
C GLY A 253 -3.64 -10.88 -24.61
N THR A 254 -3.98 -10.79 -25.89
CA THR A 254 -3.31 -9.91 -26.87
C THR A 254 -3.50 -8.43 -26.57
N ALA A 255 -4.71 -8.01 -26.18
CA ALA A 255 -4.97 -6.62 -25.78
C ALA A 255 -4.25 -6.27 -24.47
N ALA A 256 -4.23 -7.19 -23.49
CA ALA A 256 -3.50 -6.99 -22.24
C ALA A 256 -1.97 -6.93 -22.42
N PHE A 257 -1.44 -7.60 -23.43
CA PHE A 257 -0.01 -7.59 -23.74
C PHE A 257 0.42 -6.33 -24.49
N GLY A 258 -0.44 -5.77 -25.33
CA GLY A 258 -0.17 -4.53 -26.08
C GLY A 258 -0.22 -3.26 -25.23
N TRP A 259 -0.82 -3.32 -24.05
CA TRP A 259 -0.89 -2.23 -23.08
C TRP A 259 0.18 -2.36 -22.00
#